data_7c46fa9e66a64d6aee225c5ed78860ea
#
_entry.id   7c46fa9e66a64d6aee225c5ed78860ea
#
_cell.length_a   1.000
_cell.length_b   1.000
_cell.length_c   1.000
_cell.angle_alpha   90.00
_cell.angle_beta   90.00
_cell.angle_gamma   90.00
#
_symmetry.space_group_name_H-M   'P 1'
#
loop_
_entity.id
_entity.type
_entity.pdbx_description
1 polymer ?
#
loop_
_entity_poly.entity_id
_entity_poly.type
_entity_poly.pdbx_seq_one_letter_code
_entity_poly.pdbx_strand_id
1 'polypeptide(L)'
;MSSKSNFSDSTSKSYALALYQLAKESSELDKVEEGIKSLSKLLKDSPDFKEAILNPTVVKEDKQHVLLSIADKNNFSNTLKKFLGFIAIKNRLFFLNKICSAFLNLISINRGELKAKIVSSKKLSLEEQQKIEKELSKDFKSSLKIDYEYNILYS
;
A
#
# COMPACT_ATOMS: atom_id res chain seq x y z
N MET A 1 -20.94 -6.18 -11.18
CA MET A 1 -19.65 -6.63 -10.65
C MET A 1 -18.62 -5.50 -10.57
N SER A 2 -18.38 -4.84 -11.66
CA SER A 2 -17.39 -3.76 -11.73
C SER A 2 -17.71 -2.57 -10.82
N SER A 3 -18.98 -2.26 -10.58
CA SER A 3 -19.39 -1.12 -9.77
C SER A 3 -18.93 -1.20 -8.32
N LYS A 4 -19.04 -2.38 -7.67
CA LYS A 4 -18.57 -2.57 -6.29
C LYS A 4 -17.04 -2.50 -6.19
N SER A 5 -16.34 -3.12 -7.14
CA SER A 5 -14.88 -3.08 -7.21
C SER A 5 -14.38 -1.65 -7.42
N ASN A 6 -14.98 -0.92 -8.36
CA ASN A 6 -14.61 0.47 -8.66
C ASN A 6 -14.90 1.41 -7.49
N PHE A 7 -16.02 1.22 -6.80
CA PHE A 7 -16.36 2.00 -5.62
C PHE A 7 -15.34 1.76 -4.50
N SER A 8 -15.00 0.50 -4.23
CA SER A 8 -14.01 0.13 -3.22
C SER A 8 -12.63 0.73 -3.52
N ASP A 9 -12.19 0.62 -4.77
CA ASP A 9 -10.88 1.16 -5.19
C ASP A 9 -10.86 2.69 -5.13
N SER A 10 -11.91 3.35 -5.59
CA SER A 10 -12.04 4.81 -5.56
C SER A 10 -12.04 5.33 -4.13
N THR A 11 -12.81 4.70 -3.23
CA THR A 11 -12.89 5.08 -1.82
C THR A 11 -11.55 4.89 -1.14
N SER A 12 -10.89 3.75 -1.37
CA SER A 12 -9.58 3.46 -0.79
C SER A 12 -8.52 4.47 -1.25
N LYS A 13 -8.52 4.84 -2.51
CA LYS A 13 -7.61 5.86 -3.05
C LYS A 13 -7.85 7.23 -2.44
N SER A 14 -9.11 7.60 -2.21
CA SER A 14 -9.46 8.87 -1.58
C SER A 14 -8.95 8.93 -0.14
N TYR A 15 -9.13 7.85 0.63
CA TYR A 15 -8.60 7.77 1.99
C TYR A 15 -7.07 7.79 2.00
N ALA A 16 -6.44 7.07 1.08
CA ALA A 16 -4.98 7.06 0.98
C ALA A 16 -4.43 8.44 0.65
N LEU A 17 -5.07 9.15 -0.27
CA LEU A 17 -4.67 10.51 -0.63
C LEU A 17 -4.82 11.46 0.55
N ALA A 18 -5.92 11.36 1.30
CA ALA A 18 -6.14 12.17 2.48
C ALA A 18 -5.04 11.92 3.53
N LEU A 19 -4.71 10.67 3.78
CA LEU A 19 -3.62 10.31 4.71
C LEU A 19 -2.28 10.85 4.22
N TYR A 20 -2.01 10.72 2.94
CA TYR A 20 -0.77 11.23 2.33
C TYR A 20 -0.63 12.73 2.55
N GLN A 21 -1.68 13.48 2.28
CA GLN A 21 -1.69 14.93 2.45
C GLN A 21 -1.49 15.33 3.91
N LEU A 22 -2.19 14.67 4.83
CA LEU A 22 -2.05 14.93 6.27
C LEU A 22 -0.62 14.62 6.75
N ALA A 23 -0.05 13.51 6.31
CA ALA A 23 1.31 13.13 6.66
C ALA A 23 2.34 14.14 6.14
N LYS A 24 2.11 14.63 4.94
CA LYS A 24 2.98 15.64 4.32
C LYS A 24 2.90 16.97 5.07
N GLU A 25 1.69 17.42 5.40
CA GLU A 25 1.46 18.66 6.14
C GLU A 25 2.07 18.63 7.54
N SER A 26 2.01 17.48 8.21
CA SER A 26 2.57 17.31 9.55
C SER A 26 4.04 16.93 9.55
N SER A 27 4.67 16.82 8.38
CA SER A 27 6.06 16.41 8.22
C SER A 27 6.35 15.01 8.82
N GLU A 28 5.36 14.13 8.77
CA GLU A 28 5.44 12.76 9.31
C GLU A 28 5.39 11.69 8.22
N LEU A 29 5.64 12.07 6.96
CA LEU A 29 5.45 11.17 5.83
C LEU A 29 6.25 9.87 5.96
N ASP A 30 7.53 9.96 6.34
CA ASP A 30 8.38 8.77 6.49
C ASP A 30 7.89 7.86 7.62
N LYS A 31 7.45 8.46 8.73
CA LYS A 31 6.95 7.71 9.88
C LYS A 31 5.61 7.05 9.58
N VAL A 32 4.74 7.74 8.86
CA VAL A 32 3.47 7.16 8.40
C VAL A 32 3.72 6.02 7.43
N GLU A 33 4.68 6.18 6.54
CA GLU A 33 5.06 5.10 5.61
C GLU A 33 5.51 3.85 6.35
N GLU A 34 6.35 3.98 7.37
CA GLU A 34 6.79 2.86 8.20
C GLU A 34 5.60 2.18 8.88
N GLY A 35 4.69 2.97 9.45
CA GLY A 35 3.48 2.46 10.08
C GLY A 35 2.59 1.70 9.10
N ILE A 36 2.40 2.24 7.92
CA ILE A 36 1.59 1.59 6.87
C ILE A 36 2.23 0.27 6.42
N LYS A 37 3.55 0.23 6.28
CA LYS A 37 4.27 -1.01 5.96
C LYS A 37 4.07 -2.06 7.05
N SER A 38 4.14 -1.65 8.31
CA SER A 38 3.91 -2.55 9.46
C SER A 38 2.47 -3.08 9.47
N LEU A 39 1.49 -2.23 9.22
CA LEU A 39 0.09 -2.64 9.12
C LEU A 39 -0.14 -3.62 7.97
N SER A 40 0.43 -3.34 6.83
CA SER A 40 0.32 -4.20 5.65
C SER A 40 0.88 -5.58 5.93
N LYS A 41 2.03 -5.63 6.61
CA LYS A 41 2.65 -6.88 7.04
C LYS A 41 1.78 -7.65 8.03
N LEU A 42 1.21 -6.97 9.02
CA LEU A 42 0.30 -7.58 9.99
C LEU A 42 -0.93 -8.17 9.32
N LEU A 43 -1.53 -7.46 8.39
CA LEU A 43 -2.69 -7.95 7.64
C LEU A 43 -2.37 -9.20 6.83
N LYS A 44 -1.13 -9.31 6.36
CA LYS A 44 -0.69 -10.46 5.58
C LYS A 44 -0.30 -11.65 6.46
N ASP A 45 0.44 -11.39 7.55
CA ASP A 45 1.12 -12.42 8.32
C ASP A 45 0.34 -12.87 9.57
N SER A 46 -0.62 -12.09 10.05
CA SER A 46 -1.38 -12.39 11.27
C SER A 46 -2.86 -12.60 10.97
N PRO A 47 -3.32 -13.86 10.82
CA PRO A 47 -4.75 -14.14 10.65
C PRO A 47 -5.60 -13.66 11.83
N ASP A 48 -5.06 -13.71 13.05
CA ASP A 48 -5.77 -13.26 14.25
C ASP A 48 -6.05 -11.76 14.21
N PHE A 49 -5.06 -10.96 13.80
CA PHE A 49 -5.25 -9.53 13.65
C PHE A 49 -6.26 -9.21 12.55
N LYS A 50 -6.12 -9.86 11.41
CA LYS A 50 -7.04 -9.68 10.28
C LYS A 50 -8.47 -10.02 10.69
N GLU A 51 -8.66 -11.13 11.38
CA GLU A 51 -9.98 -11.53 11.86
C GLU A 51 -10.55 -10.52 12.86
N ALA A 52 -9.73 -10.06 13.80
CA ALA A 52 -10.18 -9.12 14.83
C ALA A 52 -10.74 -7.83 14.23
N ILE A 53 -10.13 -7.30 13.17
CA ILE A 53 -10.59 -6.05 12.57
C ILE A 53 -11.65 -6.24 11.48
N LEU A 54 -11.78 -7.44 10.90
CA LEU A 54 -12.74 -7.69 9.83
C LEU A 54 -13.99 -8.44 10.30
N ASN A 55 -13.99 -9.00 11.49
CA ASN A 55 -15.12 -9.76 12.01
C ASN A 55 -16.32 -8.83 12.25
N PRO A 56 -17.45 -9.05 11.55
CA PRO A 56 -18.61 -8.17 11.68
C PRO A 56 -19.30 -8.24 13.04
N THR A 57 -19.02 -9.28 13.85
CA THR A 57 -19.60 -9.41 15.18
C THR A 57 -18.86 -8.57 16.23
N VAL A 58 -17.66 -8.10 15.93
CA VAL A 58 -16.89 -7.23 16.82
C VAL A 58 -17.33 -5.78 16.59
N VAL A 59 -17.69 -5.09 17.67
CA VAL A 59 -18.14 -3.70 17.57
C VAL A 59 -16.98 -2.78 17.19
N LYS A 60 -17.31 -1.67 16.53
CA LYS A 60 -16.31 -0.75 15.99
C LYS A 60 -15.38 -0.14 17.06
N GLU A 61 -15.90 0.07 18.26
CA GLU A 61 -15.15 0.60 19.39
C GLU A 61 -14.04 -0.36 19.81
N ASP A 62 -14.34 -1.67 19.81
CA ASP A 62 -13.34 -2.69 20.13
C ASP A 62 -12.29 -2.80 19.03
N LYS A 63 -12.70 -2.70 17.78
CA LYS A 63 -11.77 -2.68 16.64
C LYS A 63 -10.84 -1.48 16.73
N GLN A 64 -11.38 -0.32 17.05
CA GLN A 64 -10.58 0.89 17.26
C GLN A 64 -9.56 0.68 18.37
N HIS A 65 -9.98 0.07 19.47
CA HIS A 65 -9.11 -0.20 20.62
C HIS A 65 -7.93 -1.10 20.22
N VAL A 66 -8.20 -2.15 19.46
CA VAL A 66 -7.17 -3.06 18.95
C VAL A 66 -6.16 -2.31 18.08
N LEU A 67 -6.66 -1.49 17.15
CA LEU A 67 -5.79 -0.72 16.26
C LEU A 67 -4.93 0.30 17.00
N LEU A 68 -5.53 1.02 17.95
CA LEU A 68 -4.79 2.01 18.74
C LEU A 68 -3.75 1.35 19.63
N SER A 69 -4.04 0.18 20.18
CA SER A 69 -3.07 -0.59 20.95
C SER A 69 -1.86 -0.99 20.11
N ILE A 70 -2.11 -1.44 18.89
CA ILE A 70 -1.04 -1.79 17.95
C ILE A 70 -0.23 -0.54 17.56
N ALA A 71 -0.92 0.57 17.33
CA ALA A 71 -0.29 1.83 16.99
C ALA A 71 0.65 2.31 18.11
N ASP A 72 0.21 2.20 19.36
CA ASP A 72 1.03 2.56 20.50
C ASP A 72 2.23 1.63 20.66
N LYS A 73 2.01 0.33 20.50
CA LYS A 73 3.04 -0.68 20.64
C LYS A 73 4.15 -0.54 19.60
N ASN A 74 3.79 -0.09 18.39
CA ASN A 74 4.72 0.07 17.28
C ASN A 74 5.16 1.52 17.07
N ASN A 75 4.82 2.41 17.98
CA ASN A 75 5.18 3.83 17.93
C ASN A 75 4.75 4.52 16.62
N PHE A 76 3.52 4.26 16.19
CA PHE A 76 2.96 4.95 15.02
C PHE A 76 2.86 6.46 15.29
N SER A 77 2.94 7.25 14.23
CA SER A 77 2.78 8.70 14.35
C SER A 77 1.36 9.07 14.81
N ASN A 78 1.22 10.25 15.38
CA ASN A 78 -0.10 10.76 15.78
C ASN A 78 -1.05 10.88 14.60
N THR A 79 -0.54 11.30 13.45
CA THR A 79 -1.32 11.40 12.22
C THR A 79 -1.92 10.04 11.84
N LEU A 80 -1.11 8.99 11.87
CA LEU A 80 -1.56 7.64 11.54
C LEU A 80 -2.54 7.11 12.59
N LYS A 81 -2.27 7.34 13.89
CA LYS A 81 -3.19 6.94 14.96
C LYS A 81 -4.57 7.54 14.79
N LYS A 82 -4.65 8.84 14.55
CA LYS A 82 -5.91 9.55 14.35
C LYS A 82 -6.65 9.03 13.13
N PHE A 83 -5.91 8.79 12.06
CA PHE A 83 -6.48 8.23 10.82
C PHE A 83 -7.09 6.84 11.07
N LEU A 84 -6.34 5.95 11.74
CA LEU A 84 -6.82 4.60 12.02
C LEU A 84 -8.04 4.60 12.95
N GLY A 85 -8.04 5.45 13.95
CA GLY A 85 -9.20 5.64 14.83
C GLY A 85 -10.43 6.09 14.07
N PHE A 86 -10.26 7.04 13.14
CA PHE A 86 -11.33 7.53 12.28
C PHE A 86 -11.89 6.44 11.38
N ILE A 87 -11.01 5.69 10.71
CA ILE A 87 -11.41 4.59 9.81
C ILE A 87 -12.20 3.52 10.56
N ALA A 88 -11.78 3.19 11.78
CA ALA A 88 -12.46 2.21 12.63
C ALA A 88 -13.87 2.68 13.00
N ILE A 89 -14.01 3.91 13.48
CA ILE A 89 -15.30 4.45 13.92
C ILE A 89 -16.27 4.62 12.76
N LYS A 90 -15.76 4.88 11.56
CA LYS A 90 -16.60 5.00 10.36
C LYS A 90 -16.93 3.64 9.72
N ASN A 91 -16.53 2.53 10.36
CA ASN A 91 -16.75 1.17 9.82
C ASN A 91 -16.12 0.97 8.45
N ARG A 92 -14.91 1.48 8.25
CA ARG A 92 -14.20 1.40 6.97
C ARG A 92 -12.97 0.49 7.01
N LEU A 93 -12.81 -0.31 8.07
CA LEU A 93 -11.64 -1.17 8.22
C LEU A 93 -11.51 -2.25 7.14
N PHE A 94 -12.62 -2.63 6.52
CA PHE A 94 -12.56 -3.57 5.40
C PHE A 94 -11.85 -3.00 4.18
N PHE A 95 -11.65 -1.68 4.11
CA PHE A 95 -10.82 -1.04 3.08
C PHE A 95 -9.34 -0.96 3.45
N LEU A 96 -8.97 -1.30 4.69
CA LEU A 96 -7.62 -1.01 5.21
C LEU A 96 -6.51 -1.57 4.34
N ASN A 97 -6.62 -2.80 3.87
CA ASN A 97 -5.61 -3.40 3.01
C ASN A 97 -5.42 -2.61 1.71
N LYS A 98 -6.52 -2.22 1.09
CA LYS A 98 -6.49 -1.41 -0.14
C LYS A 98 -5.96 0.00 0.11
N ILE A 99 -6.30 0.58 1.26
CA ILE A 99 -5.78 1.90 1.66
C ILE A 99 -4.26 1.84 1.82
N CYS A 100 -3.75 0.82 2.48
CA CYS A 100 -2.31 0.63 2.65
C CYS A 100 -1.60 0.53 1.29
N SER A 101 -2.13 -0.30 0.40
CA SER A 101 -1.57 -0.46 -0.95
C SER A 101 -1.59 0.84 -1.75
N ALA A 102 -2.71 1.56 -1.70
CA ALA A 102 -2.86 2.83 -2.42
C ALA A 102 -1.92 3.89 -1.85
N PHE A 103 -1.75 3.94 -0.54
CA PHE A 103 -0.83 4.88 0.12
C PHE A 103 0.62 4.62 -0.30
N LEU A 104 1.06 3.37 -0.27
CA LEU A 104 2.42 3.01 -0.67
C LEU A 104 2.67 3.31 -2.15
N ASN A 105 1.64 3.14 -2.99
CA ASN A 105 1.73 3.50 -4.40
C ASN A 105 1.89 5.02 -4.59
N LEU A 106 1.16 5.82 -3.81
CA LEU A 106 1.32 7.28 -3.83
C LEU A 106 2.73 7.71 -3.44
N ILE A 107 3.30 7.06 -2.42
CA ILE A 107 4.68 7.32 -1.99
C ILE A 107 5.65 7.06 -3.15
N SER A 108 5.51 5.91 -3.82
CA SER A 108 6.37 5.54 -4.95
C SER A 108 6.27 6.54 -6.10
N ILE A 109 5.06 6.92 -6.46
CA ILE A 109 4.82 7.88 -7.55
C ILE A 109 5.45 9.23 -7.22
N ASN A 110 5.26 9.72 -6.00
CA ASN A 110 5.75 11.04 -5.60
C ASN A 110 7.26 11.08 -5.37
N ARG A 111 7.91 9.93 -5.18
CA ARG A 111 9.37 9.84 -5.17
C ARG A 111 9.96 9.71 -6.57
N GLY A 112 9.10 9.70 -7.61
CA GLY A 112 9.54 9.52 -8.98
C GLY A 112 9.90 8.07 -9.33
N GLU A 113 9.44 7.10 -8.55
CA GLU A 113 9.62 5.70 -8.86
C GLU A 113 8.65 5.27 -9.95
N LEU A 114 9.17 4.64 -10.98
CA LEU A 114 8.36 4.10 -12.07
C LEU A 114 8.44 2.58 -12.06
N LYS A 115 7.30 1.93 -12.32
CA LYS A 115 7.24 0.49 -12.45
C LYS A 115 7.03 0.14 -13.92
N ALA A 116 7.89 -0.69 -14.46
CA ALA A 116 7.74 -1.22 -15.81
C ALA A 116 7.68 -2.75 -15.74
N LYS A 117 6.83 -3.34 -16.58
CA LYS A 117 6.73 -4.80 -16.68
C LYS A 117 7.25 -5.23 -18.05
N ILE A 118 8.23 -6.12 -18.05
CA ILE A 118 8.80 -6.68 -19.28
C ILE A 118 8.30 -8.12 -19.42
N VAL A 119 7.60 -8.38 -20.53
CA VAL A 119 7.11 -9.72 -20.86
C VAL A 119 7.94 -10.23 -22.03
N SER A 120 8.51 -11.42 -21.90
CA SER A 120 9.30 -12.01 -22.97
C SER A 120 8.88 -13.45 -23.24
N SER A 121 9.18 -13.93 -24.45
CA SER A 121 8.91 -15.32 -24.85
C SER A 121 9.95 -16.30 -24.32
N LYS A 122 11.07 -15.81 -23.84
CA LYS A 122 12.14 -16.62 -23.25
C LYS A 122 12.62 -15.98 -21.95
N LYS A 123 13.21 -16.80 -21.07
CA LYS A 123 13.77 -16.30 -19.83
C LYS A 123 14.98 -15.40 -20.12
N LEU A 124 14.98 -14.19 -19.59
CA LEU A 124 16.06 -13.25 -19.78
C LEU A 124 17.22 -13.53 -18.83
N SER A 125 18.45 -13.46 -19.36
CA SER A 125 19.66 -13.53 -18.54
C SER A 125 19.86 -12.21 -17.78
N LEU A 126 20.72 -12.23 -16.76
CA LEU A 126 21.07 -11.01 -16.02
C LEU A 126 21.64 -9.93 -16.94
N GLU A 127 22.46 -10.31 -17.91
CA GLU A 127 23.03 -9.36 -18.87
C GLU A 127 21.96 -8.69 -19.73
N GLU A 128 21.00 -9.47 -20.20
CA GLU A 128 19.88 -8.96 -20.99
C GLU A 128 19.01 -8.01 -20.15
N GLN A 129 18.73 -8.36 -18.90
CA GLN A 129 17.98 -7.52 -17.97
C GLN A 129 18.72 -6.21 -17.73
N GLN A 130 20.03 -6.24 -17.50
CA GLN A 130 20.83 -5.04 -17.29
C GLN A 130 20.82 -4.12 -18.51
N LYS A 131 20.87 -4.67 -19.72
CA LYS A 131 20.77 -3.88 -20.94
C LYS A 131 19.42 -3.17 -21.04
N ILE A 132 18.34 -3.87 -20.74
CA ILE A 132 16.99 -3.30 -20.76
C ILE A 132 16.87 -2.16 -19.74
N GLU A 133 17.34 -2.40 -18.52
CA GLU A 133 17.32 -1.39 -17.46
C GLU A 133 18.10 -0.14 -17.86
N LYS A 134 19.27 -0.32 -18.46
CA LYS A 134 20.11 0.79 -18.90
C LYS A 134 19.44 1.62 -20.00
N GLU A 135 18.81 0.96 -20.96
CA GLU A 135 18.11 1.65 -22.05
C GLU A 135 16.88 2.39 -21.56
N LEU A 136 16.07 1.76 -20.70
CA LEU A 136 14.87 2.39 -20.16
C LEU A 136 15.20 3.56 -19.24
N SER A 137 16.26 3.45 -18.45
CA SER A 137 16.66 4.53 -17.53
C SER A 137 17.13 5.79 -18.24
N LYS A 138 17.53 5.71 -19.52
CA LYS A 138 17.88 6.88 -20.32
C LYS A 138 16.67 7.77 -20.61
N ASP A 139 15.50 7.17 -20.74
CA ASP A 139 14.25 7.86 -21.07
C ASP A 139 13.55 8.43 -19.84
N PHE A 140 13.93 7.97 -18.64
CA PHE A 140 13.29 8.38 -17.38
C PHE A 140 14.32 8.98 -16.43
N LYS A 141 14.01 10.14 -15.88
CA LYS A 141 14.88 10.83 -14.92
C LYS A 141 14.76 10.29 -13.50
N SER A 142 13.77 9.44 -13.24
CA SER A 142 13.48 8.91 -11.92
C SER A 142 13.85 7.42 -11.83
N SER A 143 13.89 6.90 -10.60
CA SER A 143 14.16 5.48 -10.36
C SER A 143 13.14 4.59 -11.07
N LEU A 144 13.62 3.58 -11.75
CA LEU A 144 12.79 2.66 -12.52
C LEU A 144 12.82 1.29 -11.87
N LYS A 145 11.65 0.77 -11.51
CA LYS A 145 11.49 -0.60 -11.02
C LYS A 145 10.91 -1.43 -12.15
N ILE A 146 11.57 -2.53 -12.51
CA ILE A 146 11.18 -3.37 -13.62
C ILE A 146 10.80 -4.76 -13.13
N ASP A 147 9.60 -5.21 -13.49
CA ASP A 147 9.15 -6.57 -13.29
C ASP A 147 9.34 -7.35 -14.59
N TYR A 148 9.99 -8.51 -14.51
CA TYR A 148 10.21 -9.37 -15.65
C TYR A 148 9.27 -10.56 -15.58
N GLU A 149 8.58 -10.82 -16.68
CA GLU A 149 7.69 -11.96 -16.80
C GLU A 149 8.09 -12.80 -18.00
N TYR A 150 8.22 -14.11 -17.77
CA TYR A 150 8.47 -15.06 -18.81
C TYR A 150 7.18 -15.78 -19.17
N ASN A 151 6.82 -15.74 -20.46
CA ASN A 151 5.62 -16.41 -20.95
C ASN A 151 5.91 -17.12 -22.28
N ILE A 152 5.89 -18.43 -22.21
CA ILE A 152 6.21 -19.30 -23.37
C ILE A 152 5.21 -19.12 -24.51
N LEU A 153 4.00 -18.63 -24.23
CA LEU A 153 2.97 -18.45 -25.25
C LEU A 153 3.32 -17.34 -26.26
N TYR A 154 4.32 -16.52 -25.97
CA TYR A 154 4.78 -15.47 -26.88
C TYR A 154 5.92 -15.91 -27.81
N SER A 155 6.36 -17.15 -27.69
CA SER A 155 7.45 -17.68 -28.54
C SER A 155 7.04 -17.97 -29.98
#